data_7199c7ad541152c22e2d3c0d75c8b6af
#
_entry.id   7199c7ad541152c22e2d3c0d75c8b6af
#
_cell.length_a   1.000
_cell.length_b   1.000
_cell.length_c   1.000
_cell.angle_alpha   90.00
_cell.angle_beta   90.00
_cell.angle_gamma   90.00
#
_symmetry.space_group_name_H-M   'P 1'
#
loop_
_entity.id
_entity.type
_entity.pdbx_description
1 polymer ?
#
loop_
_entity_poly.entity_id
_entity_poly.type
_entity_poly.pdbx_seq_one_letter_code
_entity_poly.pdbx_strand_id
1 'polypeptide(L)'
;FWKDVYGVDMSVMTPTVMKEPLVDYVNKDMIMSDSCKILDIDLVTCKKEDVNFSSKYSLKMRYNDRVHGLVAWFDTAFSRLTHPTVLSTSPYRTGTHWKQTVLYLE
;
A
#
# COMPACT_ATOMS: atom_id res chain seq x y z
N PHE A 1 -21.43 0.01 4.11
CA PHE A 1 -21.38 -1.09 3.15
C PHE A 1 -21.92 -2.38 3.78
N TRP A 2 -21.34 -2.89 4.88
CA TRP A 2 -21.69 -4.20 5.45
C TRP A 2 -23.07 -4.30 6.09
N LYS A 3 -23.75 -3.19 6.39
CA LYS A 3 -25.11 -3.18 6.97
C LYS A 3 -26.21 -3.56 5.98
N ASP A 4 -25.92 -3.47 4.68
CA ASP A 4 -26.84 -3.87 3.63
C ASP A 4 -26.04 -4.42 2.43
N VAL A 5 -25.96 -5.73 2.35
CA VAL A 5 -25.35 -6.47 1.24
C VAL A 5 -26.44 -7.36 0.65
N TYR A 6 -27.00 -6.92 -0.47
CA TYR A 6 -28.18 -7.58 -1.10
C TYR A 6 -29.36 -7.80 -0.14
N GLY A 7 -29.64 -6.83 0.73
CA GLY A 7 -30.73 -6.91 1.70
C GLY A 7 -30.41 -7.69 2.99
N VAL A 8 -29.15 -8.09 3.17
CA VAL A 8 -28.69 -8.83 4.37
C VAL A 8 -27.72 -7.98 5.16
N ASP A 9 -27.88 -7.90 6.47
CA ASP A 9 -26.92 -7.29 7.38
C ASP A 9 -25.72 -8.23 7.61
N MET A 10 -24.57 -7.89 7.03
CA MET A 10 -23.30 -8.61 7.16
C MET A 10 -22.32 -7.87 8.05
N SER A 11 -22.74 -6.94 8.88
CA SER A 11 -21.87 -6.12 9.74
C SER A 11 -21.01 -6.96 10.72
N VAL A 12 -21.42 -8.18 11.00
CA VAL A 12 -20.64 -9.17 11.76
C VAL A 12 -19.26 -9.46 11.11
N MET A 13 -19.14 -9.29 9.80
CA MET A 13 -17.88 -9.49 9.07
C MET A 13 -16.89 -8.33 9.21
N THR A 14 -17.36 -7.15 9.62
CA THR A 14 -16.54 -5.93 9.67
C THR A 14 -15.24 -6.11 10.47
N PRO A 15 -15.21 -6.68 11.69
CA PRO A 15 -13.98 -6.83 12.45
C PRO A 15 -12.95 -7.75 11.79
N THR A 16 -13.42 -8.74 11.04
CA THR A 16 -12.55 -9.66 10.30
C THR A 16 -11.97 -8.98 9.07
N VAL A 17 -12.82 -8.35 8.27
CA VAL A 17 -12.40 -7.69 7.03
C VAL A 17 -11.45 -6.52 7.29
N MET A 18 -11.64 -5.78 8.38
CA MET A 18 -10.76 -4.67 8.74
C MET A 18 -9.34 -5.12 9.11
N LYS A 19 -9.15 -6.38 9.47
CA LYS A 19 -7.82 -6.95 9.77
C LYS A 19 -7.10 -7.49 8.54
N GLU A 20 -7.81 -7.66 7.42
CA GLU A 20 -7.23 -8.17 6.18
C GLU A 20 -6.74 -7.02 5.30
N PRO A 21 -5.55 -7.16 4.67
CA PRO A 21 -5.09 -6.20 3.69
C PRO A 21 -6.05 -6.14 2.50
N LEU A 22 -6.46 -4.95 2.10
CA LEU A 22 -7.25 -4.73 0.89
C LEU A 22 -6.32 -4.39 -0.27
N VAL A 23 -6.42 -5.11 -1.37
CA VAL A 23 -5.70 -4.78 -2.61
C VAL A 23 -6.66 -4.07 -3.56
N ASP A 24 -6.48 -2.76 -3.71
CA ASP A 24 -7.31 -1.95 -4.61
C ASP A 24 -6.59 -0.67 -5.06
N TYR A 25 -7.21 0.04 -6.02
CA TYR A 25 -6.73 1.34 -6.44
C TYR A 25 -7.07 2.40 -5.38
N VAL A 26 -6.07 3.17 -5.01
CA VAL A 26 -6.23 4.30 -4.09
C VAL A 26 -6.12 5.60 -4.88
N ASN A 27 -7.12 6.47 -4.74
CA ASN A 27 -7.06 7.80 -5.32
C ASN A 27 -5.95 8.61 -4.62
N LYS A 28 -5.05 9.19 -5.42
CA LYS A 28 -3.96 10.04 -4.92
C LYS A 28 -4.43 11.18 -4.01
N ASP A 29 -5.64 11.70 -4.26
CA ASP A 29 -6.22 12.81 -3.48
C ASP A 29 -6.63 12.39 -2.06
N MET A 30 -6.68 11.08 -1.79
CA MET A 30 -6.91 10.52 -0.46
C MET A 30 -5.61 10.34 0.35
N ILE A 31 -4.44 10.56 -0.27
CA ILE A 31 -3.15 10.44 0.41
C ILE A 31 -2.85 11.71 1.19
N MET A 32 -2.82 11.59 2.51
CA MET A 32 -2.72 12.71 3.45
C MET A 32 -1.29 13.03 3.91
N SER A 33 -0.33 12.18 3.57
CA SER A 33 1.06 12.31 4.04
C SER A 33 2.05 12.32 2.89
N ASP A 34 3.31 12.61 3.21
CA ASP A 34 4.43 12.20 2.40
C ASP A 34 4.55 10.65 2.35
N SER A 35 5.51 10.16 1.60
CA SER A 35 5.84 8.73 1.53
C SER A 35 7.16 8.43 2.23
N CYS A 36 7.29 7.24 2.78
CA CYS A 36 8.50 6.76 3.41
C CYS A 36 8.87 5.38 2.84
N LYS A 37 10.12 5.22 2.42
CA LYS A 37 10.63 3.91 1.99
C LYS A 37 10.86 3.04 3.22
N ILE A 38 10.22 1.88 3.27
CA ILE A 38 10.30 0.94 4.40
C ILE A 38 11.21 -0.25 4.12
N LEU A 39 11.48 -0.56 2.85
CA LEU A 39 12.35 -1.66 2.45
C LEU A 39 13.00 -1.33 1.11
N ASP A 40 14.23 -1.76 0.93
CA ASP A 40 14.96 -1.75 -0.32
C ASP A 40 15.63 -3.12 -0.52
N ILE A 41 15.34 -3.79 -1.62
CA ILE A 41 15.85 -5.14 -1.92
C ILE A 41 16.65 -5.08 -3.22
N ASP A 42 17.95 -5.39 -3.15
CA ASP A 42 18.73 -5.66 -4.34
C ASP A 42 18.49 -7.11 -4.78
N LEU A 43 17.75 -7.30 -5.87
CA LEU A 43 17.40 -8.63 -6.39
C LEU A 43 18.61 -9.48 -6.84
N VAL A 44 19.78 -8.88 -7.01
CA VAL A 44 21.01 -9.61 -7.37
C VAL A 44 21.65 -10.27 -6.16
N THR A 45 21.54 -9.66 -4.99
CA THR A 45 22.22 -10.08 -3.77
C THR A 45 21.28 -10.56 -2.67
N CYS A 46 19.97 -10.34 -2.83
CA CYS A 46 18.98 -10.67 -1.80
C CYS A 46 18.90 -12.18 -1.53
N LYS A 47 18.52 -12.49 -0.32
CA LYS A 47 18.27 -13.84 0.18
C LYS A 47 16.80 -13.99 0.55
N LYS A 48 16.34 -15.23 0.70
CA LYS A 48 14.96 -15.54 1.07
C LYS A 48 14.58 -14.90 2.42
N GLU A 49 15.52 -14.77 3.33
CA GLU A 49 15.32 -14.21 4.66
C GLU A 49 15.03 -12.70 4.63
N ASP A 50 15.50 -11.98 3.61
CA ASP A 50 15.38 -10.53 3.49
C ASP A 50 13.92 -10.07 3.28
N VAL A 51 13.03 -11.01 2.89
CA VAL A 51 11.59 -10.72 2.79
C VAL A 51 10.88 -10.64 4.16
N ASN A 52 11.57 -11.11 5.20
CA ASN A 52 11.10 -11.08 6.59
C ASN A 52 11.76 -9.89 7.29
N PHE A 53 11.09 -8.76 7.34
CA PHE A 53 11.68 -7.53 7.83
C PHE A 53 10.79 -6.81 8.84
N SER A 54 11.42 -5.94 9.63
CA SER A 54 10.77 -4.94 10.45
C SER A 54 11.40 -3.59 10.19
N SER A 55 10.62 -2.58 9.94
CA SER A 55 11.11 -1.23 9.62
C SER A 55 10.40 -0.18 10.44
N LYS A 56 11.17 0.79 10.94
CA LYS A 56 10.61 2.02 11.49
C LYS A 56 10.29 2.98 10.35
N TYR A 57 9.15 3.64 10.44
CA TYR A 57 8.76 4.65 9.47
C TYR A 57 8.26 5.91 10.17
N SER A 58 8.33 7.02 9.46
CA SER A 58 7.79 8.30 9.89
C SER A 58 7.11 8.95 8.70
N LEU A 59 5.87 9.38 8.87
CA LEU A 59 5.07 10.03 7.85
C LEU A 59 4.70 11.42 8.34
N LYS A 60 5.00 12.43 7.52
CA LYS A 60 4.60 13.81 7.78
C LYS A 60 3.24 14.05 7.15
N MET A 61 2.25 14.35 7.99
CA MET A 61 0.90 14.66 7.53
C MET A 61 0.86 16.04 6.85
N ARG A 62 0.12 16.15 5.76
CA ARG A 62 -0.10 17.39 5.01
C ARG A 62 -1.36 18.11 5.45
N TYR A 63 -2.31 17.37 6.00
CA TYR A 63 -3.61 17.87 6.42
C TYR A 63 -3.92 17.43 7.84
N ASN A 64 -4.74 18.22 8.53
CA ASN A 64 -5.25 17.88 9.84
C ASN A 64 -6.61 17.16 9.67
N ASP A 65 -6.57 15.85 9.54
CA ASP A 65 -7.75 15.02 9.35
C ASP A 65 -7.50 13.62 9.94
N ARG A 66 -8.51 12.77 9.93
CA ARG A 66 -8.44 11.41 10.47
C ARG A 66 -7.70 10.47 9.53
N VAL A 67 -6.73 9.74 10.06
CA VAL A 67 -6.04 8.66 9.34
C VAL A 67 -6.85 7.38 9.51
N HIS A 68 -7.23 6.75 8.39
CA HIS A 68 -8.03 5.53 8.39
C HIS A 68 -7.19 4.27 8.08
N GLY A 69 -6.02 4.45 7.47
CA GLY A 69 -5.19 3.33 7.07
C GLY A 69 -3.84 3.76 6.52
N LEU A 70 -3.02 2.79 6.24
CA LEU A 70 -1.75 2.93 5.55
C LEU A 70 -1.89 2.36 4.14
N VAL A 71 -1.26 3.02 3.17
CA VAL A 71 -1.22 2.58 1.78
C VAL A 71 0.21 2.18 1.44
N ALA A 72 0.41 0.93 1.07
CA ALA A 72 1.70 0.41 0.64
C ALA A 72 1.71 0.16 -0.87
N TRP A 73 2.84 0.44 -1.50
CA TRP A 73 3.11 0.14 -2.90
C TRP A 73 4.59 -0.18 -3.08
N PHE A 74 4.97 -0.63 -4.26
CA PHE A 74 6.37 -0.88 -4.60
C PHE A 74 6.76 -0.24 -5.93
N ASP A 75 8.04 0.06 -6.03
CA ASP A 75 8.70 0.46 -7.25
C ASP A 75 9.79 -0.55 -7.61
N THR A 76 9.92 -0.91 -8.88
CA THR A 76 10.99 -1.77 -9.36
C THR A 76 11.86 -1.00 -10.32
N ALA A 77 13.12 -0.79 -9.95
CA ALA A 77 14.10 -0.11 -10.78
C ALA A 77 14.90 -1.11 -11.63
N PHE A 78 14.82 -0.98 -12.94
CA PHE A 78 15.63 -1.71 -13.90
C PHE A 78 16.86 -0.84 -14.27
N SER A 79 17.76 -0.67 -13.30
CA SER A 79 18.88 0.29 -13.37
C SER A 79 20.02 -0.15 -14.29
N ARG A 80 20.11 -1.45 -14.59
CA ARG A 80 21.19 -2.02 -15.43
C ARG A 80 20.84 -2.16 -16.92
N LEU A 81 19.69 -1.63 -17.33
CA LEU A 81 19.32 -1.56 -18.74
C LEU A 81 20.06 -0.42 -19.44
N THR A 82 20.23 -0.52 -20.76
CA THR A 82 20.76 0.57 -21.61
C THR A 82 19.97 1.88 -21.40
N HIS A 83 18.67 1.75 -21.21
CA HIS A 83 17.78 2.84 -20.81
C HIS A 83 17.16 2.47 -19.46
N PRO A 84 17.73 2.95 -18.34
CA PRO A 84 17.19 2.69 -17.02
C PRO A 84 15.71 3.09 -16.94
N THR A 85 14.89 2.20 -16.41
CA THR A 85 13.46 2.45 -16.26
C THR A 85 12.98 2.02 -14.89
N VAL A 86 11.83 2.57 -14.46
CA VAL A 86 11.19 2.24 -13.18
C VAL A 86 9.74 1.86 -13.45
N LEU A 87 9.35 0.68 -13.04
CA LEU A 87 7.95 0.30 -12.90
C LEU A 87 7.50 0.73 -11.50
N SER A 88 6.44 1.49 -11.43
CA SER A 88 5.89 1.98 -10.17
C SER A 88 4.43 1.58 -10.02
N THR A 89 4.06 1.07 -8.86
CA THR A 89 2.67 0.81 -8.48
C THR A 89 2.10 1.88 -7.55
N SER A 90 2.77 3.04 -7.50
CA SER A 90 2.37 4.20 -6.70
C SER A 90 0.99 4.73 -7.13
N PRO A 91 0.16 5.22 -6.18
CA PRO A 91 -1.11 5.89 -6.50
C PRO A 91 -0.94 7.18 -7.31
N TYR A 92 0.28 7.71 -7.41
CA TYR A 92 0.62 8.89 -8.22
C TYR A 92 0.98 8.58 -9.68
N ARG A 93 0.98 7.30 -10.06
CA ARG A 93 1.30 6.83 -11.41
C ARG A 93 0.10 6.18 -12.08
N THR A 94 0.24 5.84 -13.35
CA THR A 94 -0.78 5.05 -14.05
C THR A 94 -1.01 3.73 -13.33
N GLY A 95 -2.27 3.40 -13.09
CA GLY A 95 -2.63 2.18 -12.37
C GLY A 95 -2.11 0.91 -13.06
N THR A 96 -1.65 -0.02 -12.26
CA THR A 96 -1.19 -1.35 -12.71
C THR A 96 -2.11 -2.42 -12.11
N HIS A 97 -2.07 -3.65 -12.64
CA HIS A 97 -2.85 -4.76 -12.11
C HIS A 97 -2.43 -5.18 -10.67
N TRP A 98 -1.25 -4.78 -10.21
CA TRP A 98 -0.83 -4.97 -8.80
C TRP A 98 -1.58 -4.06 -7.83
N LYS A 99 -2.10 -2.90 -8.31
CA LYS A 99 -2.81 -1.94 -7.46
C LYS A 99 -1.94 -1.46 -6.29
N GLN A 100 -2.56 -1.11 -5.18
CA GLN A 100 -1.92 -0.80 -3.90
C GLN A 100 -2.47 -1.72 -2.82
N THR A 101 -1.75 -1.84 -1.70
CA THR A 101 -2.23 -2.56 -0.52
C THR A 101 -2.63 -1.56 0.54
N VAL A 102 -3.87 -1.64 1.01
CA VAL A 102 -4.41 -0.81 2.08
C VAL A 102 -4.48 -1.63 3.37
N LEU A 103 -3.89 -1.11 4.42
CA LEU A 103 -3.91 -1.67 5.76
C LEU A 103 -4.71 -0.72 6.64
N TYR A 104 -5.90 -1.12 7.08
CA TYR A 104 -6.73 -0.30 7.95
C TYR A 104 -6.16 -0.21 9.35
N LEU A 105 -6.32 0.96 9.97
CA LEU A 105 -6.03 1.18 11.38
C LEU A 105 -7.32 1.01 12.19
N GLU A 106 -7.22 0.38 13.37
CA GLU A 106 -8.32 0.21 14.32
C GLU A 106 -8.68 1.53 15.04
#